data_882097107b05b899a36c9fd7045d14cc
#
_entry.id   882097107b05b899a36c9fd7045d14cc
#
_cell.length_a   1.000
_cell.length_b   1.000
_cell.length_c   1.000
_cell.angle_alpha   90.00
_cell.angle_beta   90.00
_cell.angle_gamma   90.00
#
_symmetry.space_group_name_H-M   'P 1'
#
loop_
_entity.id
_entity.type
_entity.pdbx_description
1 polymer ?
#
loop_
_entity_poly.entity_id
_entity_poly.type
_entity_poly.pdbx_seq_one_letter_code
_entity_poly.pdbx_strand_id
1 'polypeptide(L)'
;NEEAWRQEFEVDMLHTVRFVNAALPYLEKSKAPSVTIVSSVSGREIDFTGPAYGAFKAALIHYAHGMAFKLAPKMIRVNSVSPGNTYFKGGVWEYIENNLPDLFKEALRLNPTGRMATPEEVARGAVFLASPASSFTTGTNLIVDGALTRGVQY
;
A
#
# COMPACT_ATOMS: atom_id res chain seq x y z
N ASN A 1 -2.34 1.73 22.37
CA ASN A 1 -3.12 2.71 23.11
C ASN A 1 -3.96 3.55 22.13
N GLU A 2 -4.88 4.36 22.63
CA GLU A 2 -5.79 5.18 21.81
C GLU A 2 -5.05 6.22 20.97
N GLU A 3 -3.95 6.75 21.46
CA GLU A 3 -3.11 7.73 20.73
C GLU A 3 -2.55 7.14 19.44
N ALA A 4 -2.05 5.90 19.45
CA ALA A 4 -1.58 5.23 18.23
C ALA A 4 -2.71 5.09 17.19
N TRP A 5 -3.94 4.77 17.60
CA TRP A 5 -5.10 4.71 16.71
C TRP A 5 -5.44 6.07 16.09
N ARG A 6 -5.37 7.15 16.88
CA ARG A 6 -5.61 8.51 16.39
C ARG A 6 -4.55 8.94 15.39
N GLN A 7 -3.28 8.65 15.69
CA GLN A 7 -2.17 8.97 14.82
C GLN A 7 -2.30 8.25 13.46
N GLU A 8 -2.52 6.94 13.46
CA GLU A 8 -2.69 6.18 12.21
C GLU A 8 -3.92 6.63 11.42
N PHE A 9 -5.02 6.97 12.10
CA PHE A 9 -6.20 7.52 11.45
C PHE A 9 -5.91 8.84 10.72
N GLU A 10 -5.23 9.77 11.37
CA GLU A 10 -4.87 11.07 10.76
C GLU A 10 -3.86 10.90 9.62
N VAL A 11 -2.79 10.14 9.85
CA VAL A 11 -1.65 10.03 8.92
C VAL A 11 -1.97 9.13 7.74
N ASP A 12 -2.59 7.98 7.96
CA ASP A 12 -2.88 7.04 6.87
C ASP A 12 -4.23 7.32 6.22
N MET A 13 -5.30 7.40 7.02
CA MET A 13 -6.66 7.43 6.45
C MET A 13 -7.09 8.84 6.05
N LEU A 14 -7.15 9.80 6.97
CA LEU A 14 -7.66 11.14 6.67
C LEU A 14 -6.75 11.90 5.71
N HIS A 15 -5.43 11.77 5.82
CA HIS A 15 -4.50 12.32 4.82
C HIS A 15 -4.87 11.86 3.41
N THR A 16 -5.05 10.54 3.22
CA THR A 16 -5.41 9.96 1.92
C THR A 16 -6.74 10.49 1.41
N VAL A 17 -7.79 10.51 2.26
CA VAL A 17 -9.11 11.02 1.88
C VAL A 17 -9.05 12.49 1.49
N ARG A 18 -8.37 13.32 2.28
CA ARG A 18 -8.20 14.76 2.01
C ARG A 18 -7.46 15.00 0.72
N PHE A 19 -6.36 14.27 0.49
CA PHE A 19 -5.56 14.42 -0.72
C PHE A 19 -6.33 13.99 -1.97
N VAL A 20 -7.00 12.85 -1.96
CA VAL A 20 -7.82 12.38 -3.09
C VAL A 20 -8.92 13.39 -3.40
N ASN A 21 -9.66 13.88 -2.39
CA ASN A 21 -10.72 14.87 -2.60
C ASN A 21 -10.17 16.16 -3.22
N ALA A 22 -9.03 16.66 -2.75
CA ALA A 22 -8.40 17.85 -3.31
C ALA A 22 -7.91 17.65 -4.76
N ALA A 23 -7.52 16.42 -5.12
CA ALA A 23 -7.05 16.10 -6.45
C ALA A 23 -8.19 15.92 -7.49
N LEU A 24 -9.43 15.62 -7.07
CA LEU A 24 -10.55 15.32 -7.98
C LEU A 24 -10.76 16.35 -9.10
N PRO A 25 -10.77 17.66 -8.85
CA PRO A 25 -10.98 18.65 -9.91
C PRO A 25 -9.88 18.65 -10.98
N TYR A 26 -8.69 18.19 -10.62
CA TYR A 26 -7.53 18.07 -11.54
C TYR A 26 -7.57 16.74 -12.28
N LEU A 27 -7.94 15.66 -11.60
CA LEU A 27 -8.11 14.33 -12.21
C LEU A 27 -9.17 14.35 -13.31
N GLU A 28 -10.29 15.04 -13.08
CA GLU A 28 -11.38 15.18 -14.08
C GLU A 28 -10.94 15.90 -15.37
N LYS A 29 -9.85 16.66 -15.32
CA LYS A 29 -9.27 17.36 -16.48
C LYS A 29 -8.11 16.60 -17.12
N SER A 30 -7.66 15.53 -16.51
CA SER A 30 -6.54 14.73 -17.01
C SER A 30 -6.94 13.85 -18.17
N LYS A 31 -6.01 13.60 -19.11
CA LYS A 31 -6.22 12.67 -20.24
C LYS A 31 -6.13 11.20 -19.81
N ALA A 32 -5.47 10.90 -18.71
CA ALA A 32 -5.30 9.54 -18.18
C ALA A 32 -5.33 9.56 -16.64
N PRO A 33 -6.49 9.91 -16.03
CA PRO A 33 -6.56 10.11 -14.60
C PRO A 33 -6.39 8.80 -13.83
N SER A 34 -5.55 8.83 -12.82
CA SER A 34 -5.28 7.67 -11.96
C SER A 34 -4.92 8.09 -10.54
N VAL A 35 -5.39 7.32 -9.57
CA VAL A 35 -5.00 7.39 -8.17
C VAL A 35 -4.40 6.05 -7.78
N THR A 36 -3.20 6.06 -7.21
CA THR A 36 -2.56 4.86 -6.65
C THR A 36 -2.30 5.10 -5.16
N ILE A 37 -2.94 4.31 -4.32
CA ILE A 37 -2.85 4.41 -2.86
C ILE A 37 -1.85 3.37 -2.35
N VAL A 38 -0.87 3.80 -1.57
CA VAL A 38 0.10 2.88 -0.97
C VAL A 38 -0.45 2.36 0.36
N SER A 39 -0.81 1.07 0.37
CA SER A 39 -1.21 0.33 1.54
C SER A 39 -0.03 -0.50 2.09
N SER A 40 -0.26 -1.70 2.56
CA SER A 40 0.73 -2.66 3.07
C SER A 40 0.17 -4.08 3.03
N VAL A 41 1.04 -5.07 3.01
CA VAL A 41 0.65 -6.47 3.28
C VAL A 41 0.04 -6.62 4.69
N SER A 42 0.44 -5.78 5.66
CA SER A 42 -0.16 -5.72 7.02
C SER A 42 -1.66 -5.38 7.00
N GLY A 43 -2.17 -4.77 5.92
CA GLY A 43 -3.60 -4.56 5.71
C GLY A 43 -4.34 -5.82 5.19
N ARG A 44 -3.63 -6.90 4.94
CA ARG A 44 -4.17 -8.16 4.42
C ARG A 44 -3.98 -9.34 5.35
N GLU A 45 -2.85 -9.38 6.01
CA GLU A 45 -2.48 -10.45 6.94
C GLU A 45 -1.97 -9.84 8.24
N ILE A 46 -2.15 -10.57 9.34
CA ILE A 46 -1.62 -10.17 10.64
C ILE A 46 -0.11 -10.45 10.64
N ASP A 47 0.63 -9.46 11.07
CA ASP A 47 2.08 -9.53 11.21
C ASP A 47 2.55 -8.94 12.55
N PHE A 48 3.82 -8.63 12.66
CA PHE A 48 4.43 -8.08 13.87
C PHE A 48 4.09 -6.60 14.13
N THR A 49 3.42 -5.92 13.19
CA THR A 49 3.04 -4.51 13.34
C THR A 49 1.87 -4.35 14.32
N GLY A 50 1.71 -3.15 14.84
CA GLY A 50 0.61 -2.86 15.76
C GLY A 50 -0.77 -2.96 15.07
N PRO A 51 -1.83 -3.37 15.81
CA PRO A 51 -3.17 -3.55 15.24
C PRO A 51 -3.75 -2.31 14.54
N ALA A 52 -3.40 -1.10 15.00
CA ALA A 52 -3.88 0.14 14.40
C ALA A 52 -3.34 0.29 12.96
N TYR A 53 -2.04 0.07 12.75
CA TYR A 53 -1.43 0.15 11.43
C TYR A 53 -2.10 -0.79 10.44
N GLY A 54 -2.16 -2.09 10.74
CA GLY A 54 -2.80 -3.07 9.86
C GLY A 54 -4.26 -2.75 9.56
N ALA A 55 -5.03 -2.32 10.57
CA ALA A 55 -6.43 -1.94 10.41
C ALA A 55 -6.60 -0.76 9.42
N PHE A 56 -5.80 0.30 9.55
CA PHE A 56 -5.91 1.43 8.62
C PHE A 56 -5.34 1.12 7.24
N LYS A 57 -4.31 0.27 7.13
CA LYS A 57 -3.86 -0.23 5.83
C LYS A 57 -4.93 -1.08 5.13
N ALA A 58 -5.70 -1.88 5.87
CA ALA A 58 -6.88 -2.57 5.33
C ALA A 58 -7.98 -1.59 4.90
N ALA A 59 -8.25 -0.56 5.71
CA ALA A 59 -9.21 0.49 5.37
C ALA A 59 -8.84 1.23 4.08
N LEU A 60 -7.55 1.47 3.82
CA LEU A 60 -7.07 2.09 2.58
C LEU A 60 -7.36 1.21 1.35
N ILE A 61 -7.22 -0.12 1.45
CA ILE A 61 -7.57 -1.04 0.37
C ILE A 61 -9.06 -0.96 0.08
N HIS A 62 -9.89 -1.01 1.12
CA HIS A 62 -11.34 -0.89 0.98
C HIS A 62 -11.75 0.48 0.40
N TYR A 63 -11.15 1.55 0.87
CA TYR A 63 -11.37 2.91 0.36
C TYR A 63 -11.01 3.01 -1.13
N ALA A 64 -9.87 2.45 -1.55
CA ALA A 64 -9.46 2.43 -2.96
C ALA A 64 -10.52 1.74 -3.85
N HIS A 65 -11.05 0.60 -3.42
CA HIS A 65 -12.11 -0.12 -4.13
C HIS A 65 -13.42 0.70 -4.21
N GLY A 66 -13.85 1.29 -3.10
CA GLY A 66 -15.03 2.14 -3.07
C GLY A 66 -14.91 3.37 -3.98
N MET A 67 -13.73 4.00 -3.98
CA MET A 67 -13.46 5.14 -4.86
C MET A 67 -13.34 4.71 -6.33
N ALA A 68 -12.79 3.55 -6.63
CA ALA A 68 -12.76 3.00 -7.98
C ALA A 68 -14.17 2.85 -8.55
N PHE A 69 -15.08 2.22 -7.80
CA PHE A 69 -16.47 2.09 -8.21
C PHE A 69 -17.15 3.45 -8.42
N LYS A 70 -16.96 4.37 -7.48
CA LYS A 70 -17.56 5.72 -7.53
C LYS A 70 -17.06 6.56 -8.70
N LEU A 71 -15.78 6.42 -9.06
CA LEU A 71 -15.13 7.29 -10.05
C LEU A 71 -15.00 6.65 -11.44
N ALA A 72 -15.30 5.36 -11.59
CA ALA A 72 -15.30 4.66 -12.87
C ALA A 72 -16.15 5.35 -13.97
N PRO A 73 -17.37 5.87 -13.66
CA PRO A 73 -18.15 6.61 -14.67
C PRO A 73 -17.46 7.88 -15.19
N LYS A 74 -16.50 8.41 -14.44
CA LYS A 74 -15.66 9.56 -14.84
C LYS A 74 -14.34 9.14 -15.48
N MET A 75 -14.16 7.84 -15.76
CA MET A 75 -12.93 7.27 -16.30
C MET A 75 -11.69 7.50 -15.43
N ILE A 76 -11.86 7.76 -14.13
CA ILE A 76 -10.78 7.91 -13.16
C ILE A 76 -10.53 6.54 -12.52
N ARG A 77 -9.34 6.01 -12.71
CA ARG A 77 -8.92 4.73 -12.12
C ARG A 77 -8.40 4.95 -10.70
N VAL A 78 -8.77 4.06 -9.80
CA VAL A 78 -8.26 4.06 -8.43
C VAL A 78 -7.83 2.66 -8.05
N ASN A 79 -6.58 2.51 -7.63
CA ASN A 79 -6.01 1.24 -7.25
C ASN A 79 -5.18 1.40 -5.97
N SER A 80 -4.85 0.29 -5.33
CA SER A 80 -3.87 0.27 -4.25
C SER A 80 -2.69 -0.63 -4.59
N VAL A 81 -1.53 -0.34 -4.00
CA VAL A 81 -0.37 -1.22 -3.98
C VAL A 81 -0.08 -1.59 -2.53
N SER A 82 0.15 -2.87 -2.28
CA SER A 82 0.49 -3.41 -0.95
C SER A 82 1.91 -3.97 -0.98
N PRO A 83 2.91 -3.17 -0.58
CA PRO A 83 4.27 -3.64 -0.43
C PRO A 83 4.41 -4.66 0.70
N GLY A 84 5.28 -5.65 0.51
CA GLY A 84 5.85 -6.44 1.59
C GLY A 84 7.03 -5.72 2.27
N ASN A 85 7.86 -6.49 2.96
CA ASN A 85 9.05 -5.96 3.60
C ASN A 85 9.97 -5.32 2.55
N THR A 86 10.21 -4.02 2.69
CA THR A 86 11.00 -3.22 1.74
C THR A 86 12.18 -2.58 2.46
N TYR A 87 13.39 -2.94 2.04
CA TYR A 87 14.62 -2.48 2.68
C TYR A 87 15.23 -1.30 1.92
N PHE A 88 15.57 -0.26 2.65
CA PHE A 88 16.36 0.87 2.16
C PHE A 88 17.09 1.56 3.31
N LYS A 89 18.18 2.25 2.97
CA LYS A 89 18.99 3.00 3.93
C LYS A 89 18.17 4.14 4.55
N GLY A 90 18.17 4.25 5.87
CA GLY A 90 17.35 5.19 6.64
C GLY A 90 15.90 4.72 6.87
N GLY A 91 15.52 3.54 6.38
CA GLY A 91 14.19 2.96 6.57
C GLY A 91 14.04 2.16 7.87
N VAL A 92 12.80 1.76 8.16
CA VAL A 92 12.46 0.98 9.36
C VAL A 92 13.19 -0.36 9.42
N TRP A 93 13.42 -1.01 8.27
CA TRP A 93 14.10 -2.30 8.25
C TRP A 93 15.60 -2.21 8.51
N GLU A 94 16.28 -1.11 8.14
CA GLU A 94 17.66 -0.85 8.57
C GLU A 94 17.72 -0.62 10.09
N TYR A 95 16.75 0.11 10.65
CA TYR A 95 16.66 0.27 12.11
C TYR A 95 16.46 -1.08 12.81
N ILE A 96 15.56 -1.94 12.30
CA ILE A 96 15.30 -3.28 12.84
C ILE A 96 16.53 -4.16 12.71
N GLU A 97 17.23 -4.14 11.58
CA GLU A 97 18.48 -4.90 11.37
C GLU A 97 19.51 -4.57 12.44
N ASN A 98 19.69 -3.29 12.74
CA ASN A 98 20.70 -2.81 13.67
C ASN A 98 20.30 -2.99 15.15
N ASN A 99 19.01 -2.94 15.49
CA ASN A 99 18.55 -2.90 16.88
C ASN A 99 17.77 -4.14 17.32
N LEU A 100 17.19 -4.89 16.38
CA LEU A 100 16.36 -6.07 16.62
C LEU A 100 16.73 -7.19 15.64
N PRO A 101 18.01 -7.66 15.62
CA PRO A 101 18.52 -8.55 14.56
C PRO A 101 17.79 -9.88 14.47
N ASP A 102 17.21 -10.39 15.54
CA ASP A 102 16.46 -11.65 15.50
C ASP A 102 15.11 -11.47 14.79
N LEU A 103 14.44 -10.33 14.99
CA LEU A 103 13.24 -9.98 14.21
C LEU A 103 13.57 -9.82 12.72
N PHE A 104 14.70 -9.18 12.40
CA PHE A 104 15.15 -9.03 11.02
C PHE A 104 15.40 -10.39 10.34
N LYS A 105 16.11 -11.29 11.01
CA LYS A 105 16.36 -12.66 10.52
C LYS A 105 15.07 -13.43 10.30
N GLU A 106 14.13 -13.33 11.25
CA GLU A 106 12.83 -14.00 11.12
C GLU A 106 12.03 -13.44 9.94
N ALA A 107 12.01 -12.13 9.75
CA ALA A 107 11.35 -11.51 8.60
C ALA A 107 11.95 -11.97 7.26
N LEU A 108 13.27 -12.13 7.17
CA LEU A 108 13.92 -12.70 5.99
C LEU A 108 13.54 -14.16 5.78
N ARG A 109 13.47 -14.97 6.85
CA ARG A 109 13.11 -16.39 6.79
C ARG A 109 11.66 -16.60 6.30
N LEU A 110 10.76 -15.69 6.66
CA LEU A 110 9.36 -15.76 6.25
C LEU A 110 9.15 -15.48 4.76
N ASN A 111 10.03 -14.69 4.14
CA ASN A 111 9.94 -14.42 2.71
C ASN A 111 10.57 -15.56 1.90
N PRO A 112 9.82 -16.25 1.02
CA PRO A 112 10.35 -17.35 0.22
C PRO A 112 11.54 -16.97 -0.70
N THR A 113 11.63 -15.69 -1.06
CA THR A 113 12.74 -15.18 -1.89
C THR A 113 14.05 -15.01 -1.12
N GLY A 114 14.02 -15.11 0.23
CA GLY A 114 15.17 -14.93 1.11
C GLY A 114 15.67 -13.49 1.21
N ARG A 115 14.91 -12.52 0.69
CA ARG A 115 15.26 -11.09 0.72
C ARG A 115 14.02 -10.20 0.87
N MET A 116 14.25 -8.95 1.20
CA MET A 116 13.24 -7.90 1.12
C MET A 116 13.24 -7.25 -0.27
N ALA A 117 12.14 -6.57 -0.61
CA ALA A 117 12.05 -5.77 -1.82
C ALA A 117 12.94 -4.52 -1.72
N THR A 118 13.33 -3.97 -2.86
CA THR A 118 13.84 -2.60 -2.95
C THR A 118 12.70 -1.60 -3.18
N PRO A 119 12.86 -0.31 -2.84
CA PRO A 119 11.87 0.71 -3.15
C PRO A 119 11.50 0.78 -4.64
N GLU A 120 12.47 0.54 -5.52
CA GLU A 120 12.27 0.57 -6.98
C GLU A 120 11.37 -0.58 -7.45
N GLU A 121 11.45 -1.75 -6.83
CA GLU A 121 10.57 -2.89 -7.15
C GLU A 121 9.10 -2.55 -6.82
N VAL A 122 8.87 -1.92 -5.66
CA VAL A 122 7.54 -1.42 -5.27
C VAL A 122 7.08 -0.29 -6.19
N ALA A 123 7.97 0.67 -6.48
CA ALA A 123 7.67 1.81 -7.34
C ALA A 123 7.25 1.40 -8.75
N ARG A 124 7.86 0.34 -9.32
CA ARG A 124 7.44 -0.20 -10.64
C ARG A 124 5.98 -0.64 -10.65
N GLY A 125 5.50 -1.27 -9.58
CA GLY A 125 4.09 -1.63 -9.42
C GLY A 125 3.17 -0.39 -9.35
N ALA A 126 3.57 0.61 -8.57
CA ALA A 126 2.83 1.86 -8.47
C ALA A 126 2.79 2.62 -9.81
N VAL A 127 3.92 2.70 -10.52
CA VAL A 127 4.00 3.34 -11.85
C VAL A 127 3.16 2.59 -12.88
N PHE A 128 3.16 1.24 -12.88
CA PHE A 128 2.25 0.48 -13.74
C PHE A 128 0.80 0.86 -13.50
N LEU A 129 0.34 0.88 -12.24
CA LEU A 129 -1.03 1.26 -11.91
C LEU A 129 -1.36 2.72 -12.27
N ALA A 130 -0.40 3.62 -12.17
CA ALA A 130 -0.59 5.02 -12.54
C ALA A 130 -0.58 5.26 -14.05
N SER A 131 0.06 4.39 -14.83
CA SER A 131 0.30 4.58 -16.25
C SER A 131 -0.89 4.14 -17.14
N PRO A 132 -0.96 4.60 -18.42
CA PRO A 132 -1.92 4.09 -19.39
C PRO A 132 -1.79 2.58 -19.68
N ALA A 133 -0.66 1.94 -19.35
CA ALA A 133 -0.51 0.49 -19.50
C ALA A 133 -1.54 -0.31 -18.69
N SER A 134 -2.09 0.28 -17.63
CA SER A 134 -3.17 -0.29 -16.81
C SER A 134 -4.53 0.35 -17.07
N SER A 135 -4.80 0.77 -18.31
CA SER A 135 -5.98 1.58 -18.70
C SER A 135 -7.33 0.95 -18.35
N PHE A 136 -7.41 -0.37 -18.20
CA PHE A 136 -8.63 -1.09 -17.79
C PHE A 136 -8.52 -1.73 -16.41
N THR A 137 -7.51 -1.33 -15.61
CA THR A 137 -7.28 -1.81 -14.23
C THR A 137 -7.72 -0.73 -13.24
N THR A 138 -8.82 -0.98 -12.54
CA THR A 138 -9.33 -0.12 -11.47
C THR A 138 -9.98 -0.98 -10.39
N GLY A 139 -9.89 -0.58 -9.13
CA GLY A 139 -10.37 -1.35 -7.98
C GLY A 139 -9.49 -2.56 -7.64
N THR A 140 -8.24 -2.61 -8.07
CA THR A 140 -7.33 -3.69 -7.68
C THR A 140 -6.42 -3.29 -6.51
N ASN A 141 -5.97 -4.30 -5.79
CA ASN A 141 -4.85 -4.18 -4.84
C ASN A 141 -3.68 -5.01 -5.36
N LEU A 142 -2.66 -4.35 -5.89
CA LEU A 142 -1.45 -5.00 -6.38
C LEU A 142 -0.50 -5.30 -5.23
N ILE A 143 -0.23 -6.58 -5.01
CA ILE A 143 0.71 -7.02 -3.99
C ILE A 143 2.11 -7.10 -4.60
N VAL A 144 3.09 -6.50 -3.91
CA VAL A 144 4.50 -6.52 -4.29
C VAL A 144 5.31 -6.96 -3.08
N ASP A 145 5.38 -8.25 -2.83
CA ASP A 145 5.88 -8.80 -1.56
C ASP A 145 6.79 -10.03 -1.68
N GLY A 146 7.09 -10.51 -2.90
CA GLY A 146 7.92 -11.69 -3.11
C GLY A 146 7.29 -12.98 -2.57
N ALA A 147 5.96 -13.09 -2.58
CA ALA A 147 5.17 -14.19 -2.03
C ALA A 147 5.28 -14.33 -0.49
N LEU A 148 5.54 -13.23 0.21
CA LEU A 148 5.55 -13.19 1.68
C LEU A 148 4.17 -13.55 2.24
N THR A 149 3.10 -12.96 1.70
CA THR A 149 1.72 -13.26 2.12
C THR A 149 1.22 -14.55 1.45
N ARG A 150 0.40 -15.31 2.17
CA ARG A 150 -0.08 -16.63 1.73
C ARG A 150 -1.56 -16.64 1.35
N GLY A 151 -2.26 -15.54 1.58
CA GLY A 151 -3.67 -15.41 1.23
C GLY A 151 -3.89 -15.38 -0.27
N VAL A 152 -4.87 -16.15 -0.76
CA VAL A 152 -5.32 -16.07 -2.15
C VAL A 152 -6.29 -14.90 -2.29
N GLN A 153 -6.07 -14.09 -3.32
CA GLN A 153 -7.00 -13.02 -3.69
C GLN A 153 -8.02 -13.59 -4.68
N TYR A 154 -9.29 -13.62 -4.27
CA TYR A 154 -10.41 -13.98 -5.13
C TYR A 154 -11.06 -12.73 -5.71
#